data_05b54e35c7f662e9fffd6be087393f59
#
_entry.id   05b54e35c7f662e9fffd6be087393f59
#
_cell.length_a   1.000
_cell.length_b   1.000
_cell.length_c   1.000
_cell.angle_alpha   90.00
_cell.angle_beta   90.00
_cell.angle_gamma   90.00
#
_symmetry.space_group_name_H-M   'P 1'
#
loop_
_entity.id
_entity.type
_entity.pdbx_description
1 polymer ?
#
loop_
_entity_poly.entity_id
_entity_poly.type
_entity_poly.pdbx_seq_one_letter_code
_entity_poly.pdbx_strand_id
1 'polypeptide(L)'
;MDPGALLQAVRHGIDGGDLLMWASDADEQAVIEGLGASGEVSLDPAAPQLGVYLNNGSWSKFEWYLNIDFSMGEAAANADGSRTYPCSLRLTNAMTPEELEASNAVITGGNPAKRSEDDMLEVLNLYAPAGGRIEVTDHNGQVDLADDKTYRGLQVVCGEAHVQIGAPAEISFNVTVSPEASQELSVRIPPTVQDYR
;
A
#
# COMPACT_ATOMS: atom_id res chain seq x y z
N MET A 1 20.50 -24.56 14.30
CA MET A 1 19.30 -23.73 14.04
C MET A 1 18.10 -24.65 14.19
N ASP A 2 17.10 -24.25 14.95
CA ASP A 2 15.85 -25.02 15.10
C ASP A 2 15.03 -24.92 13.79
N PRO A 3 14.72 -26.05 13.11
CA PRO A 3 13.93 -26.02 11.88
C PRO A 3 12.53 -25.45 12.07
N GLY A 4 11.92 -25.64 13.26
CA GLY A 4 10.61 -25.08 13.58
C GLY A 4 10.64 -23.55 13.67
N ALA A 5 11.65 -22.98 14.32
CA ALA A 5 11.84 -21.54 14.41
C ALA A 5 12.10 -20.92 13.03
N LEU A 6 12.84 -21.60 12.15
CA LEU A 6 13.06 -21.13 10.77
C LEU A 6 11.74 -21.08 9.98
N LEU A 7 10.93 -22.13 10.04
CA LEU A 7 9.64 -22.15 9.36
C LEU A 7 8.69 -21.06 9.87
N GLN A 8 8.67 -20.81 11.17
CA GLN A 8 7.88 -19.72 11.76
C GLN A 8 8.36 -18.35 11.26
N ALA A 9 9.68 -18.10 11.18
CA ALA A 9 10.23 -16.86 10.67
C ALA A 9 9.90 -16.64 9.19
N VAL A 10 10.00 -17.68 8.36
CA VAL A 10 9.61 -17.63 6.95
C VAL A 10 8.12 -17.33 6.81
N ARG A 11 7.27 -17.99 7.58
CA ARG A 11 5.82 -17.75 7.56
C ARG A 11 5.49 -16.34 7.97
N HIS A 12 6.11 -15.84 9.04
CA HIS A 12 5.93 -14.47 9.50
C HIS A 12 6.35 -13.45 8.43
N GLY A 13 7.49 -13.67 7.77
CA GLY A 13 7.94 -12.81 6.68
C GLY A 13 6.99 -12.81 5.47
N ILE A 14 6.37 -13.95 5.14
CA ILE A 14 5.35 -14.03 4.06
C ILE A 14 4.08 -13.29 4.49
N ASP A 15 3.57 -13.57 5.68
CA ASP A 15 2.32 -12.98 6.19
C ASP A 15 2.45 -11.46 6.38
N GLY A 16 3.64 -10.96 6.76
CA GLY A 16 3.96 -9.53 6.87
C GLY A 16 4.27 -8.83 5.54
N GLY A 17 4.46 -9.59 4.47
CA GLY A 17 4.86 -9.02 3.17
C GLY A 17 6.34 -8.69 3.03
N ASP A 18 7.18 -9.05 4.02
CA ASP A 18 8.65 -8.87 4.00
C ASP A 18 9.36 -9.86 3.11
N LEU A 19 8.77 -11.05 2.91
CA LEU A 19 9.30 -12.10 2.08
C LEU A 19 8.39 -12.35 0.89
N LEU A 20 8.87 -11.97 -0.29
CA LEU A 20 8.21 -12.21 -1.57
C LEU A 20 9.05 -13.16 -2.41
N MET A 21 8.40 -14.03 -3.17
CA MET A 21 9.02 -15.02 -4.03
C MET A 21 8.41 -14.98 -5.42
N TRP A 22 9.24 -15.31 -6.41
CA TRP A 22 8.82 -15.46 -7.80
C TRP A 22 9.57 -16.64 -8.45
N ALA A 23 8.89 -17.39 -9.28
CA ALA A 23 9.47 -18.44 -10.11
C ALA A 23 9.06 -18.29 -11.57
N SER A 24 9.96 -18.63 -12.49
CA SER A 24 9.68 -18.65 -13.93
C SER A 24 8.92 -19.90 -14.38
N ASP A 25 8.97 -20.97 -13.59
CA ASP A 25 8.18 -22.18 -13.81
C ASP A 25 6.76 -21.98 -13.28
N ALA A 26 5.76 -22.34 -14.09
CA ALA A 26 4.36 -22.08 -13.77
C ALA A 26 3.85 -22.93 -12.58
N ASP A 27 4.34 -24.14 -12.41
CA ASP A 27 3.91 -25.02 -11.32
C ASP A 27 4.52 -24.55 -9.99
N GLU A 28 5.78 -24.14 -10.01
CA GLU A 28 6.44 -23.53 -8.84
C GLU A 28 5.78 -22.19 -8.48
N GLN A 29 5.45 -21.35 -9.46
CA GLN A 29 4.77 -20.07 -9.24
C GLN A 29 3.39 -20.27 -8.62
N ALA A 30 2.63 -21.28 -9.06
CA ALA A 30 1.34 -21.60 -8.47
C ALA A 30 1.43 -22.00 -6.99
N VAL A 31 2.52 -22.69 -6.59
CA VAL A 31 2.79 -22.96 -5.16
C VAL A 31 3.09 -21.68 -4.39
N ILE A 32 3.90 -20.79 -4.95
CA ILE A 32 4.24 -19.49 -4.33
C ILE A 32 2.98 -18.65 -4.13
N GLU A 33 2.09 -18.59 -5.13
CA GLU A 33 0.80 -17.91 -5.05
C GLU A 33 -0.10 -18.54 -3.97
N GLY A 34 -0.19 -19.86 -3.95
CA GLY A 34 -0.94 -20.60 -2.93
C GLY A 34 -0.46 -20.37 -1.49
N LEU A 35 0.81 -20.01 -1.31
CA LEU A 35 1.39 -19.64 -0.02
C LEU A 35 1.18 -18.15 0.33
N GLY A 36 0.65 -17.34 -0.58
CA GLY A 36 0.51 -15.88 -0.43
C GLY A 36 1.83 -15.12 -0.55
N ALA A 37 2.89 -15.76 -1.06
CA ALA A 37 4.25 -15.21 -1.12
C ALA A 37 4.56 -14.47 -2.44
N SER A 38 3.64 -14.44 -3.42
CA SER A 38 3.87 -13.78 -4.72
C SER A 38 3.86 -12.24 -4.66
N GLY A 39 3.23 -11.67 -3.64
CA GLY A 39 3.04 -10.22 -3.55
C GLY A 39 1.96 -9.66 -4.49
N GLU A 40 1.33 -10.46 -5.31
CA GLU A 40 0.27 -10.04 -6.21
C GLU A 40 -1.05 -9.75 -5.48
N VAL A 41 -1.80 -8.77 -5.99
CA VAL A 41 -3.17 -8.51 -5.53
C VAL A 41 -4.08 -9.64 -6.02
N SER A 42 -5.03 -10.06 -5.18
CA SER A 42 -6.03 -11.07 -5.54
C SER A 42 -6.84 -10.66 -6.76
N LEU A 43 -6.96 -11.57 -7.74
CA LEU A 43 -7.86 -11.43 -8.89
C LEU A 43 -9.18 -12.18 -8.69
N ASP A 44 -9.41 -12.77 -7.52
CA ASP A 44 -10.62 -13.51 -7.19
C ASP A 44 -11.68 -12.56 -6.60
N PRO A 45 -12.81 -12.32 -7.28
CA PRO A 45 -13.87 -11.47 -6.76
C PRO A 45 -14.56 -12.05 -5.51
N ALA A 46 -14.46 -13.36 -5.27
CA ALA A 46 -15.01 -14.00 -4.06
C ALA A 46 -14.17 -13.73 -2.81
N ALA A 47 -12.86 -13.45 -2.99
CA ALA A 47 -11.90 -13.12 -1.94
C ALA A 47 -11.31 -11.71 -2.21
N PRO A 48 -12.09 -10.63 -1.98
CA PRO A 48 -11.70 -9.28 -2.37
C PRO A 48 -10.50 -8.78 -1.57
N GLN A 49 -9.56 -8.13 -2.27
CA GLN A 49 -8.38 -7.53 -1.65
C GLN A 49 -8.15 -6.12 -2.17
N LEU A 50 -8.06 -5.16 -1.27
CA LEU A 50 -7.50 -3.83 -1.55
C LEU A 50 -5.98 -3.92 -1.50
N GLY A 51 -5.30 -3.45 -2.54
CA GLY A 51 -3.85 -3.29 -2.55
C GLY A 51 -3.46 -1.83 -2.37
N VAL A 52 -2.65 -1.53 -1.35
CA VAL A 52 -1.97 -0.23 -1.18
C VAL A 52 -0.51 -0.45 -1.53
N TYR A 53 0.01 0.27 -2.51
CA TYR A 53 1.41 0.18 -2.91
C TYR A 53 2.01 1.57 -3.00
N LEU A 54 3.17 1.71 -2.38
CA LEU A 54 3.96 2.93 -2.37
C LEU A 54 5.30 2.66 -3.03
N ASN A 55 5.78 3.61 -3.81
CA ASN A 55 7.10 3.55 -4.42
C ASN A 55 7.81 4.89 -4.21
N ASN A 56 9.07 4.81 -3.85
CA ASN A 56 9.92 5.98 -3.67
C ASN A 56 10.01 6.83 -4.94
N GLY A 57 9.43 8.02 -4.90
CA GLY A 57 9.56 9.03 -5.93
C GLY A 57 10.79 9.96 -5.74
N SER A 58 11.44 9.91 -4.57
CA SER A 58 12.53 10.81 -4.20
C SER A 58 13.93 10.33 -4.57
N TRP A 59 14.11 9.08 -5.04
CA TRP A 59 15.41 8.43 -5.26
C TRP A 59 16.29 8.43 -3.99
N SER A 60 15.73 8.04 -2.84
CA SER A 60 16.30 8.26 -1.52
C SER A 60 16.19 7.04 -0.62
N LYS A 61 16.54 7.21 0.65
CA LYS A 61 16.27 6.28 1.74
C LYS A 61 15.27 6.88 2.75
N PHE A 62 14.45 7.84 2.30
CA PHE A 62 13.56 8.60 3.13
C PHE A 62 12.44 7.74 3.75
N GLU A 63 12.01 6.66 3.08
CA GLU A 63 11.00 5.72 3.56
C GLU A 63 11.40 5.01 4.88
N TRP A 64 12.67 5.12 5.30
CA TRP A 64 13.08 4.75 6.65
C TRP A 64 12.26 5.47 7.74
N TYR A 65 11.73 6.64 7.43
CA TYR A 65 10.93 7.49 8.30
C TYR A 65 9.44 7.47 7.97
N LEU A 66 8.99 6.63 7.03
CA LEU A 66 7.60 6.55 6.64
C LEU A 66 6.78 5.77 7.66
N ASN A 67 5.71 6.39 8.19
CA ASN A 67 4.63 5.71 8.88
C ASN A 67 3.40 5.65 7.98
N ILE A 68 2.72 4.51 7.97
CA ILE A 68 1.49 4.25 7.23
C ILE A 68 0.38 3.94 8.24
N ASP A 69 -0.59 4.83 8.35
CA ASP A 69 -1.79 4.61 9.14
C ASP A 69 -2.96 4.36 8.18
N PHE A 70 -3.53 3.17 8.23
CA PHE A 70 -4.70 2.79 7.45
C PHE A 70 -5.88 2.49 8.37
N SER A 71 -7.06 2.96 8.01
CA SER A 71 -8.30 2.60 8.68
C SER A 71 -9.38 2.18 7.70
N MET A 72 -10.21 1.23 8.10
CA MET A 72 -11.35 0.74 7.36
C MET A 72 -12.55 0.66 8.31
N GLY A 73 -13.64 1.31 7.92
CA GLY A 73 -14.90 1.27 8.68
C GLY A 73 -15.74 0.05 8.34
N GLU A 74 -16.91 -0.02 8.97
CA GLU A 74 -17.88 -1.10 8.74
C GLU A 74 -18.48 -1.03 7.31
N ALA A 75 -18.73 -2.21 6.73
CA ALA A 75 -19.30 -2.33 5.40
C ALA A 75 -20.75 -1.88 5.37
N ALA A 76 -21.11 -1.07 4.38
CA ALA A 76 -22.50 -0.78 4.03
C ALA A 76 -22.94 -1.69 2.88
N ALA A 77 -24.07 -2.40 3.05
CA ALA A 77 -24.65 -3.22 1.99
C ALA A 77 -25.37 -2.34 0.95
N ASN A 78 -25.15 -2.64 -0.34
CA ASN A 78 -25.80 -1.99 -1.46
C ASN A 78 -26.97 -2.82 -2.00
N ALA A 79 -27.88 -2.18 -2.74
CA ALA A 79 -29.09 -2.84 -3.26
C ALA A 79 -28.79 -3.93 -4.29
N ASP A 80 -27.62 -3.89 -4.94
CA ASP A 80 -27.15 -4.87 -5.93
C ASP A 80 -26.41 -6.06 -5.33
N GLY A 81 -26.33 -6.12 -3.98
CA GLY A 81 -25.61 -7.17 -3.25
C GLY A 81 -24.13 -6.90 -3.02
N SER A 82 -23.58 -5.83 -3.60
CA SER A 82 -22.22 -5.38 -3.29
C SER A 82 -22.13 -4.78 -1.89
N ARG A 83 -20.90 -4.58 -1.39
CA ARG A 83 -20.63 -3.92 -0.09
C ARG A 83 -19.60 -2.82 -0.29
N THR A 84 -19.80 -1.71 0.42
CA THR A 84 -18.88 -0.54 0.36
C THR A 84 -18.26 -0.30 1.73
N TYR A 85 -16.95 -0.20 1.76
CA TYR A 85 -16.14 0.06 2.95
C TYR A 85 -15.56 1.47 2.87
N PRO A 86 -15.84 2.36 3.83
CA PRO A 86 -15.13 3.63 3.93
C PRO A 86 -13.71 3.37 4.45
N CYS A 87 -12.73 3.92 3.78
CA CYS A 87 -11.31 3.76 4.09
C CYS A 87 -10.61 5.11 4.18
N SER A 88 -9.55 5.18 4.97
CA SER A 88 -8.61 6.29 4.96
C SER A 88 -7.17 5.80 5.06
N LEU A 89 -6.28 6.54 4.41
CA LEU A 89 -4.84 6.33 4.44
C LEU A 89 -4.18 7.66 4.82
N ARG A 90 -3.29 7.59 5.81
CA ARG A 90 -2.45 8.70 6.25
C ARG A 90 -0.99 8.29 6.22
N LEU A 91 -0.18 9.07 5.54
CA LEU A 91 1.26 8.89 5.44
C LEU A 91 1.93 10.00 6.24
N THR A 92 2.86 9.64 7.12
CA THR A 92 3.55 10.60 8.00
C THR A 92 5.06 10.42 7.90
N ASN A 93 5.78 11.53 7.81
CA ASN A 93 7.23 11.56 7.91
C ASN A 93 7.61 11.68 9.38
N ALA A 94 8.23 10.64 9.94
CA ALA A 94 8.66 10.58 11.34
C ALA A 94 10.05 11.20 11.58
N MET A 95 10.72 11.70 10.53
CA MET A 95 12.02 12.39 10.66
C MET A 95 11.83 13.69 11.45
N THR A 96 12.76 13.96 12.38
CA THR A 96 12.78 15.24 13.09
C THR A 96 13.53 16.31 12.30
N PRO A 97 13.30 17.60 12.57
CA PRO A 97 14.07 18.67 11.94
C PRO A 97 15.57 18.56 12.17
N GLU A 98 16.01 18.08 13.35
CA GLU A 98 17.41 17.87 13.69
C GLU A 98 18.04 16.73 12.88
N GLU A 99 17.28 15.64 12.63
CA GLU A 99 17.71 14.54 11.77
C GLU A 99 17.81 15.01 10.31
N LEU A 100 16.88 15.84 9.86
CA LEU A 100 16.92 16.44 8.52
C LEU A 100 18.17 17.29 8.33
N GLU A 101 18.49 18.20 9.28
CA GLU A 101 19.69 19.04 9.24
C GLU A 101 20.98 18.21 9.22
N ALA A 102 20.99 17.08 9.92
CA ALA A 102 22.13 16.15 9.96
C ALA A 102 22.19 15.21 8.76
N SER A 103 21.17 15.18 7.92
CA SER A 103 21.02 14.25 6.78
C SER A 103 21.83 14.71 5.55
N ASN A 104 21.81 13.89 4.52
CA ASN A 104 22.43 14.19 3.23
C ASN A 104 21.54 13.71 2.09
N ALA A 105 21.90 14.05 0.85
CA ALA A 105 21.15 13.73 -0.34
C ALA A 105 20.91 12.21 -0.60
N VAL A 106 21.65 11.32 0.05
CA VAL A 106 21.36 9.87 0.00
C VAL A 106 20.12 9.53 0.80
N ILE A 107 19.88 10.26 1.89
CA ILE A 107 18.70 10.10 2.74
C ILE A 107 17.51 10.84 2.14
N THR A 108 17.66 12.16 1.85
CA THR A 108 16.54 13.01 1.41
C THR A 108 16.25 12.90 -0.08
N GLY A 109 17.21 12.43 -0.89
CA GLY A 109 17.07 12.30 -2.33
C GLY A 109 16.96 13.60 -3.08
N GLY A 110 16.80 13.50 -4.40
CA GLY A 110 16.69 14.66 -5.29
C GLY A 110 15.78 14.35 -6.47
N ASN A 111 14.53 14.80 -6.42
CA ASN A 111 13.61 14.76 -7.55
C ASN A 111 13.06 16.18 -7.76
N PRO A 112 13.01 16.69 -9.02
CA PRO A 112 12.41 18.01 -9.32
C PRO A 112 10.94 18.13 -8.91
N ALA A 113 10.21 17.02 -8.74
CA ALA A 113 8.81 17.02 -8.29
C ALA A 113 8.66 17.24 -6.79
N LYS A 114 9.73 17.12 -5.98
CA LYS A 114 9.68 17.44 -4.55
C LYS A 114 9.34 18.90 -4.32
N ARG A 115 8.50 19.15 -3.33
CA ARG A 115 8.06 20.50 -2.92
C ARG A 115 9.06 21.19 -2.00
N SER A 116 9.85 20.40 -1.25
CA SER A 116 10.86 20.90 -0.29
C SER A 116 11.90 19.81 -0.02
N GLU A 117 12.95 20.13 0.74
CA GLU A 117 13.99 19.17 1.11
C GLU A 117 13.46 18.04 2.00
N ASP A 118 12.54 18.35 2.90
CA ASP A 118 11.88 17.40 3.81
C ASP A 118 10.73 16.63 3.17
N ASP A 119 10.45 16.85 1.89
CA ASP A 119 9.41 16.16 1.14
C ASP A 119 9.84 14.72 0.78
N MET A 120 9.24 13.75 1.43
CA MET A 120 9.26 12.35 1.06
C MET A 120 8.19 12.15 -0.01
N LEU A 121 8.61 12.10 -1.27
CA LEU A 121 7.71 11.91 -2.39
C LEU A 121 7.44 10.43 -2.61
N GLU A 122 6.19 10.01 -2.42
CA GLU A 122 5.71 8.65 -2.63
C GLU A 122 4.79 8.58 -3.85
N VAL A 123 5.05 7.61 -4.74
CA VAL A 123 4.10 7.27 -5.81
C VAL A 123 3.07 6.31 -5.23
N LEU A 124 1.84 6.79 -5.08
CA LEU A 124 0.71 6.05 -4.51
C LEU A 124 -0.04 5.28 -5.60
N ASN A 125 -0.28 3.99 -5.36
CA ASN A 125 -1.15 3.16 -6.20
C ASN A 125 -2.11 2.37 -5.31
N LEU A 126 -3.42 2.61 -5.45
CA LEU A 126 -4.48 1.87 -4.78
C LEU A 126 -5.15 0.94 -5.80
N TYR A 127 -4.99 -0.37 -5.60
CA TYR A 127 -5.60 -1.38 -6.46
C TYR A 127 -6.96 -1.77 -5.92
N ALA A 128 -8.00 -1.56 -6.72
CA ALA A 128 -9.35 -2.00 -6.36
C ALA A 128 -9.43 -3.54 -6.32
N PRO A 129 -10.31 -4.11 -5.47
CA PRO A 129 -10.60 -5.53 -5.50
C PRO A 129 -11.18 -5.97 -6.85
N ALA A 130 -10.97 -7.23 -7.22
CA ALA A 130 -11.49 -7.80 -8.46
C ALA A 130 -13.03 -7.64 -8.55
N GLY A 131 -13.53 -7.13 -9.68
CA GLY A 131 -14.95 -6.83 -9.88
C GLY A 131 -15.49 -5.68 -9.01
N GLY A 132 -14.63 -5.02 -8.25
CA GLY A 132 -14.96 -3.87 -7.41
C GLY A 132 -14.41 -2.55 -7.96
N ARG A 133 -14.45 -1.51 -7.14
CA ARG A 133 -13.92 -0.17 -7.47
C ARG A 133 -13.50 0.60 -6.24
N ILE A 134 -12.67 1.62 -6.47
CA ILE A 134 -12.31 2.65 -5.50
C ILE A 134 -12.89 3.99 -5.98
N GLU A 135 -13.48 4.75 -5.06
CA GLU A 135 -13.94 6.11 -5.28
C GLU A 135 -13.30 7.01 -4.21
N VAL A 136 -12.40 7.90 -4.63
CA VAL A 136 -11.80 8.88 -3.72
C VAL A 136 -12.86 9.88 -3.32
N THR A 137 -13.06 10.06 -2.02
CA THR A 137 -14.07 10.96 -1.44
C THR A 137 -13.48 12.27 -0.95
N ASP A 138 -12.21 12.25 -0.50
CA ASP A 138 -11.50 13.43 -0.03
C ASP A 138 -9.98 13.19 -0.03
N HIS A 139 -9.21 14.26 -0.19
CA HIS A 139 -7.76 14.26 0.03
C HIS A 139 -7.28 15.67 0.38
N ASN A 140 -6.19 15.76 1.12
CA ASN A 140 -5.59 17.06 1.42
C ASN A 140 -4.63 17.53 0.30
N GLY A 141 -4.12 18.76 0.43
CA GLY A 141 -3.20 19.35 -0.55
C GLY A 141 -1.82 18.68 -0.66
N GLN A 142 -1.58 17.61 0.08
CA GLN A 142 -0.36 16.79 0.01
C GLN A 142 -0.51 15.57 -0.91
N VAL A 143 -1.68 15.35 -1.47
CA VAL A 143 -1.94 14.27 -2.44
C VAL A 143 -2.32 14.89 -3.77
N ASP A 144 -1.58 14.56 -4.82
CA ASP A 144 -1.87 14.91 -6.21
C ASP A 144 -2.34 13.66 -6.94
N LEU A 145 -3.63 13.60 -7.29
CA LEU A 145 -4.20 12.46 -8.02
C LEU A 145 -3.91 12.57 -9.51
N ALA A 146 -3.61 11.45 -10.13
CA ALA A 146 -3.49 11.28 -11.58
C ALA A 146 -4.70 10.52 -12.13
N ASP A 147 -4.75 10.37 -13.45
CA ASP A 147 -5.77 9.54 -14.10
C ASP A 147 -5.65 8.07 -13.64
N ASP A 148 -6.80 7.46 -13.36
CA ASP A 148 -6.89 6.04 -13.02
C ASP A 148 -6.31 5.18 -14.15
N LYS A 149 -5.66 4.10 -13.74
CA LYS A 149 -5.13 3.09 -14.65
C LYS A 149 -5.87 1.76 -14.48
N THR A 150 -5.56 0.84 -15.37
CA THR A 150 -6.05 -0.54 -15.28
C THR A 150 -4.86 -1.50 -15.29
N TYR A 151 -4.83 -2.42 -14.33
CA TYR A 151 -3.84 -3.48 -14.26
C TYR A 151 -4.53 -4.84 -14.12
N ARG A 152 -4.39 -5.73 -15.09
CA ARG A 152 -5.00 -7.07 -15.11
C ARG A 152 -6.53 -7.04 -14.86
N GLY A 153 -7.21 -6.00 -15.34
CA GLY A 153 -8.64 -5.77 -15.14
C GLY A 153 -9.05 -5.08 -13.85
N LEU A 154 -8.10 -4.80 -12.94
CA LEU A 154 -8.35 -4.02 -11.73
C LEU A 154 -8.22 -2.53 -12.01
N GLN A 155 -9.10 -1.70 -11.45
CA GLN A 155 -8.90 -0.26 -11.38
C GLN A 155 -7.70 0.03 -10.45
N VAL A 156 -6.87 0.98 -10.85
CA VAL A 156 -5.76 1.48 -10.03
C VAL A 156 -5.89 2.99 -9.93
N VAL A 157 -6.22 3.49 -8.74
CA VAL A 157 -6.12 4.92 -8.42
C VAL A 157 -4.66 5.26 -8.23
N CYS A 158 -4.16 6.20 -9.03
CA CYS A 158 -2.76 6.61 -9.03
C CYS A 158 -2.61 8.03 -8.53
N GLY A 159 -1.48 8.32 -7.89
CA GLY A 159 -1.16 9.67 -7.44
C GLY A 159 0.26 9.79 -6.90
N GLU A 160 0.59 11.00 -6.48
CA GLU A 160 1.81 11.33 -5.75
C GLU A 160 1.41 11.85 -4.36
N ALA A 161 2.09 11.35 -3.32
CA ALA A 161 1.91 11.81 -1.96
C ALA A 161 3.19 12.53 -1.49
N HIS A 162 3.04 13.79 -1.12
CA HIS A 162 4.09 14.66 -0.60
C HIS A 162 4.07 14.63 0.92
N VAL A 163 4.95 13.84 1.54
CA VAL A 163 4.94 13.59 2.99
C VAL A 163 6.03 14.41 3.67
N GLN A 164 5.68 15.62 4.07
CA GLN A 164 6.59 16.56 4.71
C GLN A 164 6.58 16.41 6.24
N ILE A 165 7.63 16.88 6.90
CA ILE A 165 7.70 16.90 8.37
C ILE A 165 6.56 17.81 8.90
N GLY A 166 5.69 17.23 9.73
CA GLY A 166 4.53 17.94 10.29
C GLY A 166 3.36 18.18 9.34
N ALA A 167 3.46 17.77 8.06
CA ALA A 167 2.39 17.87 7.08
C ALA A 167 2.14 16.51 6.39
N PRO A 168 1.31 15.64 7.01
CA PRO A 168 1.01 14.31 6.50
C PRO A 168 0.22 14.39 5.19
N ALA A 169 0.39 13.39 4.32
CA ALA A 169 -0.49 13.17 3.19
C ALA A 169 -1.69 12.31 3.63
N GLU A 170 -2.90 12.77 3.30
CA GLU A 170 -4.15 12.13 3.72
C GLU A 170 -5.10 11.96 2.54
N ILE A 171 -5.66 10.76 2.42
CA ILE A 171 -6.66 10.43 1.41
C ILE A 171 -7.76 9.55 2.04
N SER A 172 -9.02 9.90 1.75
CA SER A 172 -10.21 9.13 2.13
C SER A 172 -10.89 8.60 0.88
N PHE A 173 -11.35 7.37 0.92
CA PHE A 173 -11.97 6.73 -0.24
C PHE A 173 -12.93 5.61 0.17
N ASN A 174 -13.84 5.30 -0.72
CA ASN A 174 -14.74 4.16 -0.59
C ASN A 174 -14.24 3.00 -1.45
N VAL A 175 -14.20 1.79 -0.88
CA VAL A 175 -13.91 0.54 -1.60
C VAL A 175 -15.19 -0.26 -1.73
N THR A 176 -15.68 -0.43 -2.95
CA THR A 176 -16.83 -1.29 -3.24
C THR A 176 -16.33 -2.64 -3.73
N VAL A 177 -16.73 -3.73 -3.08
CA VAL A 177 -16.42 -5.10 -3.50
C VAL A 177 -17.53 -5.65 -4.41
N SER A 178 -17.20 -6.63 -5.25
CA SER A 178 -18.17 -7.32 -6.10
C SER A 178 -19.33 -7.93 -5.30
N PRO A 179 -20.57 -8.02 -5.86
CA PRO A 179 -21.65 -8.83 -5.29
C PRO A 179 -21.27 -10.32 -5.13
N GLU A 180 -20.27 -10.80 -5.86
CA GLU A 180 -19.74 -12.17 -5.75
C GLU A 180 -18.86 -12.39 -4.53
N ALA A 181 -18.50 -11.32 -3.79
CA ALA A 181 -17.62 -11.39 -2.64
C ALA A 181 -18.24 -12.22 -1.50
N SER A 182 -17.71 -13.40 -1.26
CA SER A 182 -18.11 -14.31 -0.18
C SER A 182 -17.29 -14.14 1.10
N GLN A 183 -16.15 -13.44 1.00
CA GLN A 183 -15.27 -13.08 2.12
C GLN A 183 -15.36 -11.57 2.40
N GLU A 184 -14.88 -11.17 3.56
CA GLU A 184 -14.67 -9.76 3.89
C GLU A 184 -13.51 -9.19 3.08
N LEU A 185 -13.52 -7.86 2.90
CA LEU A 185 -12.42 -7.15 2.24
C LEU A 185 -11.14 -7.32 3.07
N SER A 186 -10.12 -7.89 2.47
CA SER A 186 -8.77 -7.91 3.02
C SER A 186 -7.97 -6.71 2.49
N VAL A 187 -6.93 -6.31 3.22
CA VAL A 187 -6.06 -5.20 2.82
C VAL A 187 -4.61 -5.66 2.80
N ARG A 188 -3.92 -5.36 1.71
CA ARG A 188 -2.48 -5.53 1.59
C ARG A 188 -1.81 -4.17 1.60
N ILE A 189 -0.94 -3.95 2.59
CA ILE A 189 -0.14 -2.73 2.76
C ILE A 189 1.32 -3.15 2.82
N PRO A 190 2.27 -2.42 2.20
CA PRO A 190 3.69 -2.72 2.31
C PRO A 190 4.15 -2.55 3.77
N PRO A 191 5.02 -3.43 4.28
CA PRO A 191 5.63 -3.23 5.59
C PRO A 191 6.53 -1.99 5.57
N THR A 192 6.63 -1.27 6.69
CA THR A 192 7.56 -0.16 6.87
C THR A 192 8.61 -0.50 7.91
N VAL A 193 9.74 0.21 7.89
CA VAL A 193 10.78 0.06 8.92
C VAL A 193 10.25 0.47 10.30
N GLN A 194 9.26 1.36 10.36
CA GLN A 194 8.67 1.82 11.60
C GLN A 194 7.86 0.73 12.33
N ASP A 195 7.37 -0.28 11.61
CA ASP A 195 6.63 -1.42 12.18
C ASP A 195 7.52 -2.31 13.09
N TYR A 196 8.85 -2.13 13.02
CA TYR A 196 9.85 -2.93 13.75
C TYR A 196 10.61 -2.13 14.83
N ARG A 197 10.18 -0.93 15.19
CA ARG A 197 10.82 -0.05 16.19
C ARG A 197 10.16 -0.09 17.56
#